data_acb44b26c0ff5bab76ed711860a4193b
#
_entry.id   acb44b26c0ff5bab76ed711860a4193b
#
_cell.length_a   1.000
_cell.length_b   1.000
_cell.length_c   1.000
_cell.angle_alpha   90.00
_cell.angle_beta   90.00
_cell.angle_gamma   90.00
#
_symmetry.space_group_name_H-M   'P 1'
#
loop_
_entity.id
_entity.type
_entity.pdbx_description
1 polymer ?
#
loop_
_entity_poly.entity_id
_entity_poly.type
_entity_poly.pdbx_seq_one_letter_code
_entity_poly.pdbx_strand_id
1 'polypeptide(L)'
;MLFRSDAPLHLFERTATEDTEIGGVVVPEGKKVAALLGSANRDADIFENPDEMDLTRSPNPHIGFGAGIHFCIGAPLARMEMTTALPLLITSHPNLTLVGEPVRRPTFVLRGYESVKVTS
;
A
#
# COMPACT_ATOMS: atom_id res chain seq x y z
N MET A 1 -5.07 -1.28 8.73
CA MET A 1 -4.24 -0.18 9.23
C MET A 1 -2.79 -0.18 8.75
N LEU A 2 -2.14 -1.31 8.53
CA LEU A 2 -0.73 -1.43 8.10
C LEU A 2 -0.40 -1.01 6.66
N PHE A 3 -1.38 -0.70 5.85
CA PHE A 3 -1.19 -0.46 4.41
C PHE A 3 -1.47 0.99 4.00
N ARG A 4 -1.44 1.89 4.95
CA ARG A 4 -1.95 3.22 4.77
C ARG A 4 -1.14 4.12 3.83
N SER A 5 0.15 4.06 3.84
CA SER A 5 0.97 5.01 3.09
C SER A 5 1.80 4.41 1.97
N ASP A 6 2.06 3.11 2.03
CA ASP A 6 2.86 2.43 1.02
C ASP A 6 2.16 1.13 0.62
N ALA A 7 1.43 1.15 -0.49
CA ALA A 7 0.95 -0.10 -1.07
C ALA A 7 2.17 -0.98 -1.39
N PRO A 8 2.21 -2.25 -0.94
CA PRO A 8 3.30 -3.19 -1.28
C PRO A 8 3.48 -3.30 -2.78
N LEU A 9 2.38 -3.29 -3.53
CA LEU A 9 2.36 -3.14 -4.98
C LEU A 9 2.15 -1.67 -5.31
N HIS A 10 3.19 -1.02 -5.83
CA HIS A 10 3.21 0.43 -6.00
C HIS A 10 2.42 0.91 -7.19
N LEU A 11 2.36 0.11 -8.25
CA LEU A 11 1.61 0.44 -9.47
C LEU A 11 0.99 -0.79 -10.12
N PHE A 12 -0.11 -0.55 -10.85
CA PHE A 12 -0.67 -1.46 -11.84
C PHE A 12 -0.62 -0.85 -13.22
N GLU A 13 -0.17 -1.61 -14.20
CA GLU A 13 -0.24 -1.23 -15.60
C GLU A 13 -1.51 -1.77 -16.26
N ARG A 14 -2.10 -0.97 -17.11
CA ARG A 14 -3.22 -1.33 -17.97
C ARG A 14 -2.94 -0.88 -19.40
N THR A 15 -3.44 -1.63 -20.38
CA THR A 15 -3.40 -1.24 -21.78
C THR A 15 -4.82 -0.86 -22.19
N ALA A 16 -4.98 0.31 -22.81
CA ALA A 16 -6.26 0.75 -23.35
C ALA A 16 -6.66 -0.16 -24.52
N THR A 17 -7.89 -0.70 -24.48
CA THR A 17 -8.45 -1.56 -25.52
C THR A 17 -9.22 -0.77 -26.58
N GLU A 18 -9.44 0.52 -26.34
CA GLU A 18 -10.05 1.51 -27.20
C GLU A 18 -9.60 2.90 -26.73
N ASP A 19 -9.83 3.93 -27.54
CA ASP A 19 -9.57 5.31 -27.11
C ASP A 19 -10.44 5.61 -25.87
N THR A 20 -9.77 5.97 -24.78
CA THR A 20 -10.41 6.16 -23.47
C THR A 20 -10.00 7.48 -22.85
N GLU A 21 -10.95 8.22 -22.28
CA GLU A 21 -10.65 9.44 -21.53
C GLU A 21 -10.44 9.15 -20.05
N ILE A 22 -9.32 9.60 -19.49
CA ILE A 22 -8.99 9.49 -18.06
C ILE A 22 -8.59 10.86 -17.56
N GLY A 23 -9.36 11.43 -16.64
CA GLY A 23 -9.06 12.75 -16.05
C GLY A 23 -8.94 13.89 -17.08
N GLY A 24 -9.72 13.88 -18.13
CA GLY A 24 -9.67 14.88 -19.21
C GLY A 24 -8.55 14.66 -20.24
N VAL A 25 -7.81 13.54 -20.14
CA VAL A 25 -6.75 13.17 -21.09
C VAL A 25 -7.17 11.96 -21.90
N VAL A 26 -7.13 12.08 -23.23
CA VAL A 26 -7.40 10.95 -24.14
C VAL A 26 -6.19 10.02 -24.16
N VAL A 27 -6.43 8.77 -23.81
CA VAL A 27 -5.46 7.67 -23.91
C VAL A 27 -5.83 6.83 -25.14
N PRO A 28 -5.02 6.85 -26.22
CA PRO A 28 -5.30 6.07 -27.41
C PRO A 28 -5.25 4.57 -27.16
N GLU A 29 -5.99 3.82 -28.00
CA GLU A 29 -5.92 2.36 -28.05
C GLU A 29 -4.47 1.86 -28.10
N GLY A 30 -4.18 0.78 -27.39
CA GLY A 30 -2.85 0.17 -27.27
C GLY A 30 -1.85 0.91 -26.38
N LYS A 31 -2.18 2.10 -25.87
CA LYS A 31 -1.33 2.82 -24.92
C LYS A 31 -1.47 2.26 -23.50
N LYS A 32 -0.36 2.36 -22.76
CA LYS A 32 -0.27 1.89 -21.39
C LYS A 32 -0.51 3.02 -20.41
N VAL A 33 -1.24 2.71 -19.34
CA VAL A 33 -1.49 3.59 -18.19
C VAL A 33 -1.01 2.90 -16.93
N ALA A 34 -0.27 3.60 -16.11
CA ALA A 34 0.16 3.13 -14.80
C ALA A 34 -0.67 3.81 -13.70
N ALA A 35 -1.46 3.03 -12.96
CA ALA A 35 -2.15 3.49 -11.77
C ALA A 35 -1.22 3.39 -10.55
N LEU A 36 -0.86 4.52 -9.96
CA LEU A 36 0.08 4.61 -8.85
C LEU A 36 -0.67 4.48 -7.51
N LEU A 37 -0.79 3.27 -6.98
CA LEU A 37 -1.54 2.99 -5.75
C LEU A 37 -0.95 3.69 -4.52
N GLY A 38 0.38 3.78 -4.45
CA GLY A 38 1.06 4.48 -3.36
C GLY A 38 0.74 5.98 -3.34
N SER A 39 0.67 6.61 -4.52
CA SER A 39 0.27 8.01 -4.65
C SER A 39 -1.20 8.22 -4.29
N ALA A 40 -2.08 7.36 -4.80
CA ALA A 40 -3.51 7.44 -4.52
C ALA A 40 -3.85 7.27 -3.03
N ASN A 41 -3.07 6.47 -2.28
CA ASN A 41 -3.21 6.35 -0.83
C ASN A 41 -2.70 7.58 -0.05
N ARG A 42 -2.14 8.56 -0.74
CA ARG A 42 -1.68 9.85 -0.20
C ARG A 42 -2.36 11.05 -0.86
N ASP A 43 -3.49 10.82 -1.50
CA ASP A 43 -4.29 11.87 -2.11
C ASP A 43 -4.93 12.74 -1.02
N ALA A 44 -4.59 14.03 -0.99
CA ALA A 44 -5.09 14.96 0.02
C ALA A 44 -6.59 15.28 -0.14
N ASP A 45 -7.16 15.04 -1.32
CA ASP A 45 -8.60 15.18 -1.54
C ASP A 45 -9.40 14.03 -0.90
N ILE A 46 -8.73 12.92 -0.60
CA ILE A 46 -9.33 11.71 -0.01
C ILE A 46 -8.91 11.51 1.45
N PHE A 47 -7.67 11.85 1.77
CA PHE A 47 -7.09 11.58 3.09
C PHE A 47 -6.63 12.87 3.75
N GLU A 48 -7.20 13.23 4.86
CA GLU A 48 -6.70 14.31 5.71
C GLU A 48 -5.30 13.96 6.23
N ASN A 49 -4.35 14.91 6.15
CA ASN A 49 -2.95 14.71 6.54
C ASN A 49 -2.35 13.40 5.96
N PRO A 50 -2.29 13.24 4.62
CA PRO A 50 -1.98 11.96 3.98
C PRO A 50 -0.57 11.46 4.26
N ASP A 51 0.36 12.31 4.67
CA ASP A 51 1.74 11.97 5.00
C ASP A 51 1.92 11.56 6.47
N GLU A 52 0.92 11.79 7.31
CA GLU A 52 0.95 11.40 8.70
C GLU A 52 0.43 9.97 8.92
N MET A 53 1.13 9.21 9.77
CA MET A 53 0.70 7.89 10.17
C MET A 53 -0.33 7.98 11.29
N ASP A 54 -1.61 7.86 10.94
CA ASP A 54 -2.70 7.85 11.90
C ASP A 54 -3.30 6.44 12.02
N LEU A 55 -3.08 5.75 13.11
CA LEU A 55 -3.57 4.39 13.36
C LEU A 55 -5.07 4.33 13.65
N THR A 56 -5.70 5.46 13.87
CA THR A 56 -7.13 5.58 14.22
C THR A 56 -8.00 6.04 13.05
N ARG A 57 -7.40 6.29 11.89
CA ARG A 57 -8.11 6.82 10.73
C ARG A 57 -9.36 6.01 10.38
N SER A 58 -10.50 6.70 10.38
CA SER A 58 -11.80 6.15 9.98
C SER A 58 -12.64 7.26 9.35
N PRO A 59 -13.15 7.09 8.13
CA PRO A 59 -12.93 5.96 7.21
C PRO A 59 -11.49 5.90 6.68
N ASN A 60 -11.07 4.72 6.21
CA ASN A 60 -9.77 4.52 5.57
C ASN A 60 -9.95 3.80 4.22
N PRO A 61 -10.36 4.54 3.16
CA PRO A 61 -10.68 3.97 1.86
C PRO A 61 -9.43 3.65 1.01
N HIS A 62 -8.38 3.11 1.64
CA HIS A 62 -7.13 2.79 0.95
C HIS A 62 -7.32 1.74 -0.15
N ILE A 63 -6.55 1.87 -1.22
CA ILE A 63 -6.52 0.92 -2.34
C ILE A 63 -5.26 0.04 -2.35
N GLY A 64 -4.64 -0.18 -1.19
CA GLY A 64 -3.45 -1.03 -1.05
C GLY A 64 -3.66 -2.49 -1.46
N PHE A 65 -4.91 -2.96 -1.50
CA PHE A 65 -5.30 -4.26 -2.03
C PHE A 65 -5.90 -4.20 -3.45
N GLY A 66 -5.77 -3.07 -4.14
CA GLY A 66 -6.43 -2.83 -5.42
C GLY A 66 -7.93 -2.58 -5.26
N ALA A 67 -8.64 -2.64 -6.39
CA ALA A 67 -10.09 -2.41 -6.46
C ALA A 67 -10.73 -3.20 -7.62
N GLY A 68 -12.07 -3.29 -7.61
CA GLY A 68 -12.85 -3.94 -8.66
C GLY A 68 -12.55 -5.43 -8.80
N ILE A 69 -12.59 -5.94 -10.02
CA ILE A 69 -12.40 -7.37 -10.34
C ILE A 69 -10.98 -7.88 -10.01
N HIS A 70 -10.03 -6.98 -9.81
CA HIS A 70 -8.64 -7.28 -9.43
C HIS A 70 -8.37 -7.06 -7.94
N PHE A 71 -9.40 -6.89 -7.11
CA PHE A 71 -9.21 -6.83 -5.66
C PHE A 71 -8.47 -8.06 -5.17
N CYS A 72 -7.47 -7.86 -4.31
CA CYS A 72 -6.58 -8.91 -3.83
C CYS A 72 -7.34 -10.05 -3.16
N ILE A 73 -7.27 -11.24 -3.71
CA ILE A 73 -7.90 -12.45 -3.16
C ILE A 73 -7.33 -12.81 -1.77
N GLY A 74 -6.07 -12.46 -1.52
CA GLY A 74 -5.40 -12.70 -0.23
C GLY A 74 -5.69 -11.64 0.84
N ALA A 75 -6.48 -10.59 0.56
CA ALA A 75 -6.72 -9.51 1.51
C ALA A 75 -7.34 -9.97 2.84
N PRO A 76 -8.31 -10.90 2.88
CA PRO A 76 -8.83 -11.43 4.15
C PRO A 76 -7.76 -12.15 4.96
N LEU A 77 -6.95 -12.99 4.32
CA LEU A 77 -5.85 -13.71 4.95
C LEU A 77 -4.81 -12.74 5.52
N ALA A 78 -4.33 -11.79 4.71
CA ALA A 78 -3.37 -10.80 5.16
C ALA A 78 -3.87 -9.98 6.36
N ARG A 79 -5.16 -9.59 6.37
CA ARG A 79 -5.75 -8.90 7.52
C ARG A 79 -5.80 -9.79 8.76
N MET A 80 -6.17 -11.06 8.61
CA MET A 80 -6.19 -12.02 9.72
C MET A 80 -4.80 -12.23 10.30
N GLU A 81 -3.79 -12.44 9.46
CA GLU A 81 -2.40 -12.59 9.88
C GLU A 81 -1.91 -11.36 10.65
N MET A 82 -2.16 -10.16 10.13
CA MET A 82 -1.71 -8.93 10.77
C MET A 82 -2.45 -8.63 12.08
N THR A 83 -3.74 -8.86 12.15
CA THR A 83 -4.52 -8.68 13.38
C THR A 83 -4.18 -9.70 14.46
N THR A 84 -3.62 -10.84 14.08
CA THR A 84 -3.18 -11.87 15.02
C THR A 84 -1.72 -11.68 15.42
N ALA A 85 -0.82 -11.53 14.44
CA ALA A 85 0.62 -11.53 14.69
C ALA A 85 1.11 -10.24 15.38
N LEU A 86 0.59 -9.07 15.01
CA LEU A 86 1.09 -7.81 15.57
C LEU A 86 0.76 -7.66 17.07
N PRO A 87 -0.47 -7.89 17.55
CA PRO A 87 -0.73 -7.85 18.98
C PRO A 87 0.12 -8.84 19.77
N LEU A 88 0.31 -10.06 19.24
CA LEU A 88 1.17 -11.06 19.88
C LEU A 88 2.63 -10.58 19.95
N LEU A 89 3.16 -10.02 18.86
CA LEU A 89 4.52 -9.49 18.83
C LEU A 89 4.70 -8.37 19.85
N ILE A 90 3.80 -7.39 19.86
CA ILE A 90 3.89 -6.22 20.75
C ILE A 90 3.72 -6.62 22.22
N THR A 91 2.81 -7.56 22.51
CA THR A 91 2.60 -8.00 23.89
C THR A 91 3.74 -8.89 24.42
N SER A 92 4.34 -9.70 23.53
CA SER A 92 5.48 -10.55 23.91
C SER A 92 6.80 -9.77 24.01
N HIS A 93 6.91 -8.66 23.28
CA HIS A 93 8.11 -7.81 23.23
C HIS A 93 7.73 -6.34 23.39
N PRO A 94 7.33 -5.90 24.60
CA PRO A 94 6.82 -4.53 24.82
C PRO A 94 7.90 -3.44 24.61
N ASN A 95 9.17 -3.80 24.67
CA ASN A 95 10.31 -2.89 24.49
C ASN A 95 10.93 -2.99 23.09
N LEU A 96 10.22 -3.57 22.12
CA LEU A 96 10.73 -3.77 20.77
C LEU A 96 11.15 -2.45 20.14
N THR A 97 12.39 -2.36 19.73
CA THR A 97 12.99 -1.18 19.08
C THR A 97 13.73 -1.55 17.80
N LEU A 98 13.78 -0.61 16.86
CA LEU A 98 14.56 -0.79 15.63
C LEU A 98 16.07 -0.68 15.92
N VAL A 99 16.85 -1.54 15.28
CA VAL A 99 18.32 -1.50 15.31
C VAL A 99 18.83 -1.04 13.95
N GLY A 100 19.26 0.21 13.88
CA GLY A 100 19.74 0.84 12.65
C GLY A 100 18.62 1.11 11.64
N GLU A 101 19.00 1.53 10.44
CA GLU A 101 18.07 1.82 9.36
C GLU A 101 17.69 0.54 8.61
N PRO A 102 16.38 0.27 8.40
CA PRO A 102 15.94 -0.86 7.59
C PRO A 102 16.39 -0.71 6.13
N VAL A 103 16.98 -1.76 5.56
CA VAL A 103 17.45 -1.75 4.18
C VAL A 103 16.31 -2.04 3.22
N ARG A 104 15.96 -1.06 2.37
CA ARG A 104 14.92 -1.22 1.34
C ARG A 104 15.42 -2.09 0.20
N ARG A 105 14.52 -2.92 -0.34
CA ARG A 105 14.78 -3.64 -1.58
C ARG A 105 14.86 -2.65 -2.74
N PRO A 106 15.79 -2.84 -3.69
CA PRO A 106 15.94 -1.97 -4.86
C PRO A 106 14.88 -2.28 -5.94
N THR A 107 13.62 -2.41 -5.52
CA THR A 107 12.49 -2.71 -6.41
C THR A 107 11.46 -1.60 -6.35
N PHE A 108 11.04 -1.12 -7.52
CA PHE A 108 10.06 -0.03 -7.61
C PHE A 108 8.62 -0.55 -7.49
N VAL A 109 8.29 -1.63 -8.18
CA VAL A 109 6.90 -2.13 -8.26
C VAL A 109 6.46 -2.80 -6.96
N LEU A 110 7.31 -3.70 -6.42
CA LEU A 110 7.07 -4.36 -5.14
C LEU A 110 7.98 -3.74 -4.08
N ARG A 111 7.40 -2.88 -3.25
CA ARG A 111 8.13 -2.21 -2.17
C ARG A 111 8.22 -3.11 -0.93
N GLY A 112 9.39 -3.16 -0.35
CA GLY A 112 9.63 -3.94 0.85
C GLY A 112 11.03 -3.70 1.40
N TYR A 113 11.37 -4.41 2.45
CA TYR A 113 12.68 -4.40 3.06
C TYR A 113 13.36 -5.76 2.89
N GLU A 114 14.68 -5.77 2.78
CA GLU A 114 15.50 -6.98 2.83
C GLU A 114 15.52 -7.52 4.26
N SER A 115 15.64 -6.61 5.21
CA SER A 115 15.63 -6.93 6.63
C SER A 115 15.16 -5.72 7.46
N VAL A 116 14.50 -6.02 8.56
CA VAL A 116 14.17 -5.07 9.63
C VAL A 116 14.71 -5.67 10.92
N LYS A 117 15.85 -5.16 11.38
CA LYS A 117 16.49 -5.66 12.61
C LYS A 117 15.83 -4.99 13.80
N VAL A 118 15.50 -5.78 14.81
CA VAL A 118 14.88 -5.32 16.05
C VAL A 118 15.58 -5.93 17.27
N THR A 119 15.47 -5.26 18.41
CA THR A 119 15.87 -5.77 19.73
C THR A 119 14.73 -5.58 20.71
N SER A 120 14.66 -6.40 21.73
CA SER A 120 13.71 -6.33 22.84
C SER A 120 14.42 -6.27 24.16
#